data_09b88460165e9e401b858ca439e4e530
#
_entry.id   09b88460165e9e401b858ca439e4e530
#
_cell.length_a   1.000
_cell.length_b   1.000
_cell.length_c   1.000
_cell.angle_alpha   90.00
_cell.angle_beta   90.00
_cell.angle_gamma   90.00
#
_symmetry.space_group_name_H-M   'P 1'
#
loop_
_entity.id
_entity.type
_entity.pdbx_description
1 polymer ?
#
loop_
_entity_poly.entity_id
_entity_poly.type
_entity_poly.pdbx_seq_one_letter_code
_entity_poly.pdbx_strand_id
1 'polypeptide(L)'
;MRSRRVVLWFVVSLASGQATAQAPPPAAEPQPGRVFCEQSVNYQLADPSTIPESYRPFLGAWTDAAWDANTCAALIVDDVKPDGTVSIIYVYGPMGSGAHVAGGILHGTGIIRDNELRFQNSDGTQFAFRTAFADLVGSMTTPKGQTYQAAFKKTL
;
A
#
# COMPACT_ATOMS: atom_id res chain seq x y z
N MET A 1 46.56 51.83 -53.79
CA MET A 1 45.87 50.59 -53.26
C MET A 1 45.68 50.78 -51.77
N ARG A 2 44.42 51.08 -51.33
CA ARG A 2 44.08 51.25 -49.89
C ARG A 2 43.24 50.08 -49.48
N SER A 3 43.82 49.22 -48.59
CA SER A 3 43.12 48.07 -48.01
C SER A 3 42.24 48.52 -46.82
N ARG A 4 40.93 48.35 -46.96
CA ARG A 4 39.98 48.59 -45.87
C ARG A 4 39.85 47.31 -45.05
N ARG A 5 40.25 47.37 -43.77
CA ARG A 5 39.99 46.32 -42.79
C ARG A 5 38.57 46.49 -42.21
N VAL A 6 37.73 45.54 -42.45
CA VAL A 6 36.39 45.41 -41.82
C VAL A 6 36.60 44.72 -40.49
N VAL A 7 36.24 45.38 -39.38
CA VAL A 7 36.21 44.82 -38.05
C VAL A 7 34.79 44.34 -37.78
N LEU A 8 34.63 43.01 -37.69
CA LEU A 8 33.34 42.41 -37.30
C LEU A 8 33.27 42.38 -35.78
N TRP A 9 32.29 43.05 -35.18
CA TRP A 9 31.96 42.94 -33.77
C TRP A 9 31.00 41.78 -33.56
N PHE A 10 31.39 40.76 -32.85
CA PHE A 10 30.49 39.71 -32.36
C PHE A 10 29.86 40.18 -31.05
N VAL A 11 28.58 40.41 -31.06
CA VAL A 11 27.79 40.64 -29.85
C VAL A 11 27.39 39.27 -29.31
N VAL A 12 27.99 38.88 -28.20
CA VAL A 12 27.65 37.68 -27.44
C VAL A 12 26.48 38.03 -26.49
N SER A 13 25.26 37.61 -26.85
CA SER A 13 24.10 37.76 -26.00
C SER A 13 24.11 36.62 -24.96
N LEU A 14 24.39 36.94 -23.70
CA LEU A 14 24.24 36.06 -22.54
C LEU A 14 22.72 35.97 -22.23
N ALA A 15 22.09 34.87 -22.61
CA ALA A 15 20.75 34.53 -22.16
C ALA A 15 20.82 33.98 -20.73
N SER A 16 20.47 34.80 -19.74
CA SER A 16 20.32 34.39 -18.35
C SER A 16 19.05 33.53 -18.24
N GLY A 17 19.21 32.21 -18.26
CA GLY A 17 18.15 31.27 -17.97
C GLY A 17 17.80 31.32 -16.47
N GLN A 18 16.68 31.93 -16.13
CA GLN A 18 16.12 31.83 -14.76
C GLN A 18 15.53 30.42 -14.60
N ALA A 19 16.22 29.59 -13.81
CA ALA A 19 15.67 28.33 -13.33
C ALA A 19 14.54 28.65 -12.34
N THR A 20 13.30 28.51 -12.76
CA THR A 20 12.14 28.50 -11.86
C THR A 20 12.23 27.26 -10.99
N ALA A 21 12.61 27.43 -9.72
CA ALA A 21 12.50 26.38 -8.72
C ALA A 21 11.02 26.01 -8.57
N GLN A 22 10.66 24.83 -9.06
CA GLN A 22 9.34 24.26 -8.91
C GLN A 22 9.12 23.93 -7.44
N ALA A 23 8.13 24.56 -6.79
CA ALA A 23 7.80 24.24 -5.40
C ALA A 23 7.50 22.74 -5.27
N PRO A 24 7.95 22.07 -4.19
CA PRO A 24 7.60 20.68 -3.98
C PRO A 24 6.07 20.53 -3.94
N PRO A 25 5.51 19.43 -4.49
CA PRO A 25 4.08 19.19 -4.43
C PRO A 25 3.62 19.19 -2.97
N PRO A 26 2.44 19.76 -2.67
CA PRO A 26 1.91 19.77 -1.31
C PRO A 26 1.84 18.33 -0.79
N ALA A 27 2.33 18.11 0.44
CA ALA A 27 2.21 16.84 1.12
C ALA A 27 0.73 16.45 1.15
N ALA A 28 0.41 15.24 0.70
CA ALA A 28 -0.97 14.74 0.69
C ALA A 28 -1.54 14.84 2.12
N GLU A 29 -2.68 15.51 2.27
CA GLU A 29 -3.35 15.62 3.56
C GLU A 29 -3.68 14.21 4.08
N PRO A 30 -3.48 13.94 5.38
CA PRO A 30 -3.87 12.66 5.97
C PRO A 30 -5.36 12.43 5.74
N GLN A 31 -5.69 11.33 5.08
CA GLN A 31 -7.10 10.98 4.87
C GLN A 31 -7.75 10.71 6.23
N PRO A 32 -9.01 11.16 6.46
CA PRO A 32 -9.69 10.89 7.71
C PRO A 32 -9.74 9.39 7.97
N GLY A 33 -9.50 9.00 9.23
CA GLY A 33 -9.46 7.60 9.64
C GLY A 33 -10.70 6.84 9.17
N ARG A 34 -10.48 5.66 8.58
CA ARG A 34 -11.55 4.75 8.21
C ARG A 34 -11.75 3.73 9.32
N VAL A 35 -12.99 3.28 9.48
CA VAL A 35 -13.33 2.28 10.50
C VAL A 35 -13.48 0.92 9.84
N PHE A 36 -12.68 -0.05 10.30
CA PHE A 36 -12.76 -1.46 9.92
C PHE A 36 -12.81 -2.30 11.19
N CYS A 37 -13.71 -3.27 11.26
CA CYS A 37 -13.83 -4.13 12.44
C CYS A 37 -13.88 -3.35 13.76
N GLU A 38 -14.62 -2.23 13.79
CA GLU A 38 -14.73 -1.30 14.92
C GLU A 38 -13.41 -0.59 15.31
N GLN A 39 -12.35 -0.72 14.50
CA GLN A 39 -11.08 -0.04 14.68
C GLN A 39 -10.93 1.13 13.73
N SER A 40 -10.47 2.28 14.21
CA SER A 40 -10.17 3.45 13.38
C SER A 40 -8.72 3.37 12.90
N VAL A 41 -8.52 3.40 11.57
CA VAL A 41 -7.22 3.25 10.92
C VAL A 41 -6.94 4.43 10.00
N ASN A 42 -5.77 5.03 10.16
CA ASN A 42 -5.24 6.02 9.22
C ASN A 42 -4.21 5.32 8.32
N TYR A 43 -4.38 5.47 7.01
CA TYR A 43 -3.41 4.94 6.05
C TYR A 43 -3.37 5.79 4.79
N GLN A 44 -2.30 5.67 4.03
CA GLN A 44 -2.13 6.30 2.73
C GLN A 44 -1.60 5.25 1.76
N LEU A 45 -2.30 5.06 0.65
CA LEU A 45 -1.84 4.14 -0.38
C LEU A 45 -0.75 4.78 -1.22
N ALA A 46 0.28 3.99 -1.55
CA ALA A 46 1.30 4.37 -2.52
C ALA A 46 0.67 4.58 -3.91
N ASP A 47 1.33 5.38 -4.74
CA ASP A 47 0.91 5.57 -6.13
C ASP A 47 1.08 4.23 -6.90
N PRO A 48 -0.01 3.67 -7.46
CA PRO A 48 0.06 2.42 -8.21
C PRO A 48 1.04 2.46 -9.39
N SER A 49 1.32 3.65 -9.94
CA SER A 49 2.25 3.81 -11.06
C SER A 49 3.71 3.50 -10.69
N THR A 50 4.06 3.63 -9.41
CA THR A 50 5.40 3.35 -8.88
C THR A 50 5.62 1.86 -8.56
N ILE A 51 4.54 1.06 -8.55
CA ILE A 51 4.56 -0.35 -8.16
C ILE A 51 4.64 -1.24 -9.40
N PRO A 52 5.48 -2.32 -9.39
CA PRO A 52 5.52 -3.30 -10.46
C PRO A 52 4.13 -3.86 -10.78
N GLU A 53 3.80 -4.01 -12.05
CA GLU A 53 2.45 -4.37 -12.51
C GLU A 53 1.94 -5.66 -11.88
N SER A 54 2.83 -6.66 -11.71
CA SER A 54 2.50 -7.95 -11.08
C SER A 54 2.07 -7.84 -9.61
N TYR A 55 2.43 -6.75 -8.92
CA TYR A 55 2.12 -6.55 -7.51
C TYR A 55 0.96 -5.58 -7.27
N ARG A 56 0.60 -4.75 -8.26
CA ARG A 56 -0.52 -3.79 -8.17
C ARG A 56 -1.84 -4.40 -7.72
N PRO A 57 -2.19 -5.64 -8.11
CA PRO A 57 -3.44 -6.26 -7.66
C PRO A 57 -3.56 -6.38 -6.13
N PHE A 58 -2.45 -6.45 -5.39
CA PHE A 58 -2.47 -6.54 -3.94
C PHE A 58 -2.67 -5.19 -3.24
N LEU A 59 -2.24 -4.08 -3.87
CA LEU A 59 -2.35 -2.74 -3.30
C LEU A 59 -3.81 -2.37 -3.04
N GLY A 60 -4.10 -1.84 -1.85
CA GLY A 60 -5.42 -1.32 -1.51
C GLY A 60 -5.92 -1.75 -0.14
N ALA A 61 -7.16 -1.39 0.15
CA ALA A 61 -7.88 -1.82 1.34
C ALA A 61 -8.85 -2.95 0.99
N TRP A 62 -8.74 -4.04 1.73
CA TRP A 62 -9.47 -5.28 1.58
C TRP A 62 -10.28 -5.55 2.84
N THR A 63 -11.61 -5.61 2.71
CA THR A 63 -12.54 -5.61 3.84
C THR A 63 -13.61 -6.67 3.68
N ASP A 64 -14.65 -6.59 4.50
CA ASP A 64 -15.84 -7.47 4.48
C ASP A 64 -15.49 -8.95 4.65
N ALA A 65 -14.38 -9.24 5.34
CA ALA A 65 -13.94 -10.59 5.61
C ALA A 65 -14.19 -10.99 7.06
N ALA A 66 -14.38 -12.27 7.25
CA ALA A 66 -14.46 -12.90 8.55
C ALA A 66 -13.74 -14.25 8.51
N TRP A 67 -12.87 -14.52 9.50
CA TRP A 67 -12.22 -15.81 9.61
C TRP A 67 -13.16 -16.88 10.16
N ASP A 68 -14.08 -16.47 11.00
CA ASP A 68 -15.15 -17.30 11.58
C ASP A 68 -16.38 -16.42 11.86
N ALA A 69 -17.40 -16.96 12.49
CA ALA A 69 -18.64 -16.25 12.82
C ALA A 69 -18.44 -15.08 13.82
N ASN A 70 -17.28 -14.97 14.46
CA ASN A 70 -17.04 -14.04 15.56
C ASN A 70 -15.93 -13.03 15.26
N THR A 71 -15.11 -13.26 14.23
CA THR A 71 -13.88 -12.49 13.99
C THR A 71 -13.90 -11.81 12.63
N CYS A 72 -14.18 -10.51 12.64
CA CYS A 72 -14.02 -9.62 11.49
C CYS A 72 -12.53 -9.43 11.16
N ALA A 73 -12.22 -9.29 9.88
CA ALA A 73 -10.87 -8.99 9.41
C ALA A 73 -10.87 -8.00 8.26
N ALA A 74 -9.83 -7.15 8.24
CA ALA A 74 -9.49 -6.31 7.10
C ALA A 74 -7.96 -6.29 6.91
N LEU A 75 -7.53 -6.15 5.67
CA LEU A 75 -6.11 -6.03 5.31
C LEU A 75 -5.93 -4.78 4.45
N ILE A 76 -5.02 -3.90 4.84
CA ILE A 76 -4.58 -2.79 4.01
C ILE A 76 -3.15 -3.11 3.58
N VAL A 77 -2.92 -3.11 2.27
CA VAL A 77 -1.59 -3.14 1.67
C VAL A 77 -1.34 -1.72 1.19
N ASP A 78 -0.56 -0.95 1.92
CA ASP A 78 -0.40 0.48 1.70
C ASP A 78 0.82 0.82 0.86
N ASP A 79 1.84 -0.05 0.82
CA ASP A 79 3.01 0.10 -0.05
C ASP A 79 3.54 -1.27 -0.52
N VAL A 80 4.10 -1.30 -1.74
CA VAL A 80 4.75 -2.49 -2.30
C VAL A 80 6.05 -2.10 -2.98
N LYS A 81 7.16 -2.67 -2.53
CA LYS A 81 8.48 -2.44 -3.09
C LYS A 81 8.75 -3.33 -4.30
N PRO A 82 9.71 -2.95 -5.17
CA PRO A 82 10.06 -3.76 -6.34
C PRO A 82 10.56 -5.18 -6.05
N ASP A 83 11.07 -5.44 -4.85
CA ASP A 83 11.51 -6.77 -4.41
C ASP A 83 10.36 -7.66 -3.88
N GLY A 84 9.13 -7.14 -3.89
CA GLY A 84 7.94 -7.79 -3.37
C GLY A 84 7.71 -7.61 -1.87
N THR A 85 8.57 -6.87 -1.17
CA THR A 85 8.31 -6.48 0.22
C THR A 85 7.12 -5.54 0.28
N VAL A 86 6.18 -5.78 1.18
CA VAL A 86 4.97 -4.97 1.35
C VAL A 86 4.89 -4.40 2.76
N SER A 87 4.34 -3.20 2.87
CA SER A 87 3.84 -2.65 4.12
C SER A 87 2.37 -3.02 4.28
N ILE A 88 1.99 -3.51 5.43
CA ILE A 88 0.63 -3.95 5.72
C ILE A 88 0.10 -3.38 7.02
N ILE A 89 -1.21 -3.16 7.04
CA ILE A 89 -1.99 -2.95 8.26
C ILE A 89 -3.07 -4.02 8.28
N TYR A 90 -2.98 -4.92 9.24
CA TYR A 90 -3.99 -5.94 9.46
C TYR A 90 -4.88 -5.55 10.63
N VAL A 91 -6.18 -5.55 10.39
CA VAL A 91 -7.21 -5.12 11.35
C VAL A 91 -8.11 -6.31 11.65
N TYR A 92 -8.40 -6.51 12.92
CA TYR A 92 -9.33 -7.53 13.34
C TYR A 92 -10.17 -7.03 14.52
N GLY A 93 -11.32 -7.62 14.69
CA GLY A 93 -12.24 -7.22 15.76
C GLY A 93 -13.41 -8.17 15.92
N PRO A 94 -14.29 -7.88 16.88
CA PRO A 94 -15.49 -8.65 17.09
C PRO A 94 -16.42 -8.57 15.90
N MET A 95 -17.19 -9.63 15.66
CA MET A 95 -18.26 -9.67 14.69
C MET A 95 -19.60 -9.79 15.45
N GLY A 96 -20.32 -8.65 15.55
CA GLY A 96 -21.57 -8.56 16.29
C GLY A 96 -21.42 -8.39 17.80
N SER A 97 -22.50 -8.00 18.45
CA SER A 97 -22.56 -7.60 19.86
C SER A 97 -22.34 -8.73 20.90
N GLY A 98 -22.25 -9.97 20.47
CA GLY A 98 -22.02 -11.12 21.34
C GLY A 98 -20.61 -11.71 21.27
N ALA A 99 -19.73 -11.16 20.42
CA ALA A 99 -18.38 -11.67 20.26
C ALA A 99 -17.47 -11.16 21.39
N HIS A 100 -16.75 -12.06 22.03
CA HIS A 100 -15.77 -11.74 23.08
C HIS A 100 -14.33 -11.66 22.55
N VAL A 101 -14.17 -11.33 21.26
CA VAL A 101 -12.86 -11.18 20.60
C VAL A 101 -12.39 -9.74 20.83
N ALA A 102 -11.23 -9.57 21.40
CA ALA A 102 -10.58 -8.27 21.46
C ALA A 102 -10.18 -7.82 20.05
N GLY A 103 -10.54 -6.61 19.65
CA GLY A 103 -10.10 -6.02 18.40
C GLY A 103 -8.66 -5.50 18.49
N GLY A 104 -8.02 -5.35 17.33
CA GLY A 104 -6.67 -4.79 17.25
C GLY A 104 -6.26 -4.41 15.86
N ILE A 105 -5.17 -3.67 15.81
CA ILE A 105 -4.50 -3.21 14.58
C ILE A 105 -3.05 -3.67 14.65
N LEU A 106 -2.59 -4.35 13.61
CA LEU A 106 -1.21 -4.80 13.46
C LEU A 106 -0.59 -4.09 12.27
N HIS A 107 0.48 -3.35 12.51
CA HIS A 107 1.35 -2.82 11.47
C HIS A 107 2.52 -3.78 11.27
N GLY A 108 2.82 -4.11 10.02
CA GLY A 108 3.89 -5.06 9.75
C GLY A 108 4.35 -5.03 8.30
N THR A 109 5.18 -6.00 8.00
CA THR A 109 5.68 -6.24 6.65
C THR A 109 5.35 -7.65 6.21
N GLY A 110 5.08 -7.79 4.91
CA GLY A 110 4.93 -9.08 4.26
C GLY A 110 5.82 -9.19 3.04
N ILE A 111 5.69 -10.28 2.34
CA ILE A 111 6.39 -10.54 1.08
C ILE A 111 5.42 -11.13 0.05
N ILE A 112 5.44 -10.59 -1.17
CA ILE A 112 4.74 -11.18 -2.31
C ILE A 112 5.75 -12.02 -3.08
N ARG A 113 5.47 -13.32 -3.21
CA ARG A 113 6.17 -14.26 -4.05
C ARG A 113 5.20 -15.24 -4.70
N ASP A 114 5.43 -15.60 -5.93
CA ASP A 114 4.60 -16.58 -6.67
C ASP A 114 3.09 -16.21 -6.62
N ASN A 115 2.79 -14.92 -6.76
CA ASN A 115 1.43 -14.35 -6.70
C ASN A 115 0.71 -14.63 -5.37
N GLU A 116 1.47 -14.72 -4.29
CA GLU A 116 0.94 -14.87 -2.93
C GLU A 116 1.63 -13.91 -1.97
N LEU A 117 0.84 -13.10 -1.26
CA LEU A 117 1.29 -12.27 -0.15
C LEU A 117 1.30 -13.10 1.12
N ARG A 118 2.43 -13.13 1.81
CA ARG A 118 2.58 -13.81 3.10
C ARG A 118 3.14 -12.88 4.17
N PHE A 119 2.61 -13.03 5.36
CA PHE A 119 3.20 -12.44 6.56
C PHE A 119 2.91 -13.28 7.78
N GLN A 120 3.63 -13.01 8.86
CA GLN A 120 3.47 -13.70 10.14
C GLN A 120 3.34 -12.68 11.26
N ASN A 121 2.43 -12.93 12.17
CA ASN A 121 2.26 -12.16 13.39
C ASN A 121 3.27 -12.59 14.47
N SER A 122 3.46 -11.75 15.47
CA SER A 122 4.39 -12.01 16.61
C SER A 122 4.00 -13.23 17.46
N ASP A 123 2.74 -13.62 17.46
CA ASP A 123 2.26 -14.83 18.13
C ASP A 123 2.50 -16.12 17.33
N GLY A 124 3.05 -16.02 16.12
CA GLY A 124 3.30 -17.15 15.23
C GLY A 124 2.15 -17.48 14.27
N THR A 125 1.04 -16.74 14.30
CA THR A 125 -0.04 -16.89 13.33
C THR A 125 0.46 -16.49 11.94
N GLN A 126 0.26 -17.36 10.96
CA GLN A 126 0.68 -17.17 9.57
C GLN A 126 -0.51 -16.80 8.71
N PHE A 127 -0.28 -15.87 7.80
CA PHE A 127 -1.27 -15.40 6.83
C PHE A 127 -0.73 -15.55 5.41
N ALA A 128 -1.59 -16.01 4.51
CA ALA A 128 -1.30 -16.07 3.08
C ALA A 128 -2.53 -15.59 2.30
N PHE A 129 -2.30 -14.76 1.27
CA PHE A 129 -3.36 -14.16 0.47
C PHE A 129 -3.04 -14.28 -1.01
N ARG A 130 -4.05 -14.63 -1.81
CA ARG A 130 -3.96 -14.69 -3.26
C ARG A 130 -5.07 -13.87 -3.89
N THR A 131 -4.78 -13.23 -4.98
CA THR A 131 -5.79 -12.55 -5.79
C THR A 131 -6.67 -13.58 -6.51
N ALA A 132 -7.98 -13.39 -6.42
CA ALA A 132 -8.97 -14.22 -7.10
C ALA A 132 -10.02 -13.30 -7.73
N PHE A 133 -9.92 -13.05 -9.03
CA PHE A 133 -10.72 -12.05 -9.74
C PHE A 133 -10.60 -10.66 -9.10
N ALA A 134 -11.69 -10.12 -8.57
CA ALA A 134 -11.72 -8.83 -7.88
C ALA A 134 -11.52 -8.94 -6.35
N ASP A 135 -11.40 -10.15 -5.83
CA ASP A 135 -11.29 -10.45 -4.41
C ASP A 135 -9.86 -10.84 -4.03
N LEU A 136 -9.58 -10.83 -2.74
CA LEU A 136 -8.40 -11.40 -2.14
C LEU A 136 -8.82 -12.59 -1.28
N VAL A 137 -8.38 -13.79 -1.61
CA VAL A 137 -8.66 -14.98 -0.82
C VAL A 137 -7.49 -15.19 0.14
N GLY A 138 -7.82 -15.18 1.44
CA GLY A 138 -6.86 -15.36 2.52
C GLY A 138 -6.99 -16.69 3.22
N SER A 139 -5.87 -17.18 3.74
CA SER A 139 -5.80 -18.24 4.74
C SER A 139 -5.03 -17.75 5.96
N MET A 140 -5.52 -18.11 7.14
CA MET A 140 -4.90 -17.84 8.43
C MET A 140 -4.64 -19.17 9.11
N THR A 141 -3.40 -19.44 9.50
CA THR A 141 -3.02 -20.64 10.23
C THR A 141 -2.49 -20.26 11.61
N THR A 142 -3.17 -20.72 12.65
CA THR A 142 -2.77 -20.45 14.03
C THR A 142 -1.54 -21.28 14.42
N PRO A 143 -0.81 -20.92 15.50
CA PRO A 143 0.30 -21.72 16.02
C PRO A 143 -0.08 -23.15 16.41
N LYS A 144 -1.36 -23.40 16.66
CA LYS A 144 -1.92 -24.73 16.95
C LYS A 144 -2.25 -25.55 15.69
N GLY A 145 -1.99 -24.99 14.50
CA GLY A 145 -2.25 -25.66 13.20
C GLY A 145 -3.68 -25.57 12.72
N GLN A 146 -4.54 -24.80 13.36
CA GLN A 146 -5.91 -24.55 12.86
C GLN A 146 -5.83 -23.57 11.68
N THR A 147 -6.52 -23.89 10.59
CA THR A 147 -6.56 -23.07 9.39
C THR A 147 -7.97 -22.56 9.13
N TYR A 148 -8.08 -21.28 8.85
CA TYR A 148 -9.29 -20.59 8.47
C TYR A 148 -9.11 -19.99 7.07
N GLN A 149 -10.21 -19.80 6.33
CA GLN A 149 -10.22 -19.14 5.03
C GLN A 149 -11.26 -18.04 5.01
N ALA A 150 -10.93 -16.94 4.32
CA ALA A 150 -11.85 -15.83 4.15
C ALA A 150 -11.64 -15.16 2.78
N ALA A 151 -12.71 -14.61 2.23
CA ALA A 151 -12.65 -13.75 1.05
C ALA A 151 -12.77 -12.28 1.49
N PHE A 152 -11.83 -11.47 1.03
CA PHE A 152 -11.76 -10.05 1.29
C PHE A 152 -12.18 -9.29 0.04
N LYS A 153 -13.04 -8.32 0.20
CA LYS A 153 -13.53 -7.47 -0.89
C LYS A 153 -12.67 -6.21 -1.01
N LYS A 154 -12.33 -5.84 -2.22
CA LYS A 154 -11.61 -4.58 -2.45
C LYS A 154 -12.55 -3.40 -2.20
N THR A 155 -12.15 -2.50 -1.32
CA THR A 155 -12.90 -1.30 -1.00
C THR A 155 -12.27 -0.06 -1.66
N LEU A 156 -10.98 -0.12 -1.95
CA LEU A 156 -10.18 0.91 -2.64
C LEU A 156 -9.05 0.27 -3.44
#